data_b200d1284e421c63acda1909e2b63acc
#
_entry.id   b200d1284e421c63acda1909e2b63acc
#
_cell.length_a   1.000
_cell.length_b   1.000
_cell.length_c   1.000
_cell.angle_alpha   90.00
_cell.angle_beta   90.00
_cell.angle_gamma   90.00
#
_symmetry.space_group_name_H-M   'P 1'
#
loop_
_entity.id
_entity.type
_entity.pdbx_description
1 polymer ?
#
loop_
_entity_poly.entity_id
_entity_poly.type
_entity_poly.pdbx_seq_one_letter_code
_entity_poly.pdbx_strand_id
1 'polypeptide(L)'
;MDHKKIKALMIVEQCNPTFPSVPFVAYNLFKEIDRIVDVTLVTHERNRDAFETKTDHKKVIYISQGEFNTKYYNFVQGFATKGRINWPLYHTLTYPIYGEFDNKVYQQFKQSILRGDYDIVHALTPMMPRYPHKVVKACTKTPFLLGPVNGGLPFPSGFKETAKQESANLNFLRTLGRSLIPGYVETYKKADKILVGSAYTLQMLKEMFAIPNDKTELFYENGISKDFLSRAKNASDGSKVKLLFVGRLVPYKCADVVIEAISHLDKEIQDKISLSIVGDGSERANLEKQVQELNLGHIVNFVGWINQQQTLEYYSQSDIFCFPSIREFGGAVVLEAMACGLPCIVANNGGIAEYVTEETGFKIDPISREYLVQEVTDKIKLLVKDEPLRKTMSIKAVERVQEFEWERKAQRIVAIYQELIEAKRSF
;
A
#
# COMPACT_ATOMS: atom_id res chain seq x y z
N MET A 1 -3.93 22.35 32.82
CA MET A 1 -2.49 22.12 32.59
C MET A 1 -2.30 22.01 31.09
N ASP A 2 -1.61 22.98 30.50
CA ASP A 2 -1.25 22.89 29.07
C ASP A 2 -0.33 21.67 28.88
N HIS A 3 -0.87 20.58 28.39
CA HIS A 3 -0.04 19.44 28.06
C HIS A 3 0.82 19.84 26.85
N LYS A 4 2.11 20.01 27.10
CA LYS A 4 3.11 20.31 26.08
C LYS A 4 2.95 19.27 24.95
N LYS A 5 2.59 19.70 23.74
CA LYS A 5 2.47 18.81 22.59
C LYS A 5 3.79 18.07 22.34
N ILE A 6 3.70 16.78 22.05
CA ILE A 6 4.85 15.96 21.64
C ILE A 6 5.48 16.60 20.39
N LYS A 7 6.79 16.77 20.40
CA LYS A 7 7.58 17.24 19.26
C LYS A 7 8.14 16.05 18.48
N ALA A 8 7.59 15.78 17.32
CA ALA A 8 7.99 14.68 16.46
C ALA A 8 8.83 15.16 15.27
N LEU A 9 9.98 14.54 15.05
CA LEU A 9 10.74 14.66 13.80
C LEU A 9 10.32 13.53 12.87
N MET A 10 9.53 13.83 11.83
CA MET A 10 9.09 12.86 10.84
C MET A 10 9.96 12.92 9.59
N ILE A 11 10.58 11.79 9.22
CA ILE A 11 11.43 11.66 8.05
C ILE A 11 10.65 10.90 6.97
N VAL A 12 10.27 11.61 5.92
CA VAL A 12 9.36 11.12 4.87
C VAL A 12 9.90 11.51 3.51
N GLU A 13 10.83 10.72 2.95
CA GLU A 13 11.49 11.02 1.68
C GLU A 13 10.49 11.22 0.54
N GLN A 14 9.46 10.36 0.48
CA GLN A 14 8.36 10.44 -0.49
C GLN A 14 7.07 10.80 0.25
N CYS A 15 6.67 12.06 0.17
CA CYS A 15 5.45 12.58 0.79
C CYS A 15 4.74 13.48 -0.21
N ASN A 16 3.65 12.99 -0.84
CA ASN A 16 3.01 13.75 -1.90
C ASN A 16 1.51 13.41 -1.99
N PRO A 17 0.60 14.40 -1.88
CA PRO A 17 -0.85 14.18 -1.95
C PRO A 17 -1.39 13.85 -3.35
N THR A 18 -0.58 14.01 -4.41
CA THR A 18 -1.01 13.81 -5.79
C THR A 18 -0.47 12.53 -6.42
N PHE A 19 0.58 11.96 -5.84
CA PHE A 19 1.18 10.71 -6.34
C PHE A 19 0.60 9.50 -5.61
N PRO A 20 0.05 8.52 -6.34
CA PRO A 20 -0.55 7.33 -5.73
C PRO A 20 0.49 6.46 -5.01
N SER A 21 0.01 5.48 -4.23
CA SER A 21 0.82 4.50 -3.49
C SER A 21 1.58 5.14 -2.30
N VAL A 22 2.84 4.77 -2.08
CA VAL A 22 3.64 5.18 -0.90
C VAL A 22 3.63 6.68 -0.61
N PRO A 23 3.81 7.58 -1.60
CA PRO A 23 3.80 9.04 -1.33
C PRO A 23 2.45 9.53 -0.78
N PHE A 24 1.35 9.00 -1.29
CA PHE A 24 -0.01 9.34 -0.84
C PHE A 24 -0.31 8.81 0.57
N VAL A 25 0.07 7.56 0.83
CA VAL A 25 -0.04 6.94 2.17
C VAL A 25 0.72 7.75 3.20
N ALA A 26 1.97 8.09 2.88
CA ALA A 26 2.83 8.86 3.77
C ALA A 26 2.29 10.27 4.05
N TYR A 27 1.73 10.94 3.03
CA TYR A 27 1.07 12.23 3.19
C TYR A 27 -0.14 12.16 4.12
N ASN A 28 -1.02 11.17 3.94
CA ASN A 28 -2.21 11.05 4.79
C ASN A 28 -1.84 10.76 6.26
N LEU A 29 -0.89 9.88 6.51
CA LEU A 29 -0.40 9.64 7.87
C LEU A 29 0.21 10.90 8.47
N PHE A 30 1.09 11.59 7.75
CA PHE A 30 1.66 12.85 8.19
C PHE A 30 0.59 13.87 8.54
N LYS A 31 -0.35 14.11 7.62
CA LYS A 31 -1.43 15.09 7.77
C LYS A 31 -2.27 14.86 9.02
N GLU A 32 -2.64 13.61 9.30
CA GLU A 32 -3.46 13.31 10.47
C GLU A 32 -2.64 13.32 11.77
N ILE A 33 -1.36 12.94 11.76
CA ILE A 33 -0.46 13.04 12.92
C ILE A 33 -0.19 14.50 13.26
N ASP A 34 0.05 15.38 12.27
CA ASP A 34 0.32 16.82 12.46
C ASP A 34 -0.83 17.57 13.14
N ARG A 35 -2.06 17.07 13.03
CA ARG A 35 -3.23 17.60 13.76
C ARG A 35 -3.16 17.35 15.27
N ILE A 36 -2.45 16.31 15.69
CA ILE A 36 -2.44 15.83 17.07
C ILE A 36 -1.18 16.31 17.81
N VAL A 37 -0.01 16.26 17.16
CA VAL A 37 1.31 16.57 17.74
C VAL A 37 2.02 17.67 16.95
N ASP A 38 3.11 18.22 17.48
CA ASP A 38 3.93 19.22 16.81
C ASP A 38 4.96 18.52 15.90
N VAL A 39 4.66 18.43 14.61
CA VAL A 39 5.49 17.71 13.64
C VAL A 39 6.47 18.66 12.94
N THR A 40 7.74 18.29 12.90
CA THR A 40 8.70 18.77 11.92
C THR A 40 8.83 17.72 10.81
N LEU A 41 8.26 17.99 9.63
CA LEU A 41 8.36 17.12 8.49
C LEU A 41 9.66 17.36 7.73
N VAL A 42 10.44 16.30 7.49
CA VAL A 42 11.63 16.32 6.65
C VAL A 42 11.37 15.50 5.40
N THR A 43 11.38 16.15 4.25
CA THR A 43 11.06 15.50 2.96
C THR A 43 12.02 15.92 1.85
N HIS A 44 12.00 15.20 0.73
CA HIS A 44 12.82 15.54 -0.42
C HIS A 44 12.24 16.78 -1.14
N GLU A 45 13.11 17.67 -1.63
CA GLU A 45 12.69 18.92 -2.29
C GLU A 45 11.78 18.73 -3.50
N ARG A 46 11.83 17.59 -4.20
CA ARG A 46 10.92 17.29 -5.32
C ARG A 46 9.45 17.17 -4.92
N ASN A 47 9.13 17.13 -3.61
CA ASN A 47 7.76 17.17 -3.11
C ASN A 47 7.28 18.61 -2.84
N ARG A 48 8.13 19.63 -2.99
CA ARG A 48 7.85 21.05 -2.63
C ARG A 48 6.57 21.56 -3.28
N ASP A 49 6.49 21.48 -4.61
CA ASP A 49 5.36 22.06 -5.37
C ASP A 49 4.01 21.49 -4.94
N ALA A 50 3.98 20.20 -4.56
CA ALA A 50 2.76 19.56 -4.11
C ALA A 50 2.30 20.00 -2.71
N PHE A 51 3.24 20.50 -1.89
CA PHE A 51 2.93 21.04 -0.55
C PHE A 51 2.57 22.51 -0.62
N GLU A 52 3.27 23.35 -1.37
CA GLU A 52 3.06 24.79 -1.46
C GLU A 52 1.65 25.14 -1.98
N THR A 53 1.06 24.26 -2.78
CA THR A 53 -0.29 24.47 -3.33
C THR A 53 -1.44 24.04 -2.41
N LYS A 54 -1.17 23.30 -1.32
CA LYS A 54 -2.24 22.61 -0.55
C LYS A 54 -2.20 22.75 0.96
N THR A 55 -1.16 23.35 1.56
CA THR A 55 -0.99 23.17 3.01
C THR A 55 -0.49 24.42 3.75
N ASP A 56 -1.15 24.72 4.88
CA ASP A 56 -0.69 25.63 5.93
C ASP A 56 0.36 24.98 6.86
N HIS A 57 1.08 23.95 6.41
CA HIS A 57 2.03 23.23 7.27
C HIS A 57 3.26 24.07 7.59
N LYS A 58 3.34 24.48 8.84
CA LYS A 58 4.31 25.50 9.34
C LYS A 58 5.75 25.00 9.43
N LYS A 59 6.01 23.68 9.43
CA LYS A 59 7.35 23.12 9.69
C LYS A 59 7.73 22.01 8.70
N VAL A 60 7.80 22.34 7.42
CA VAL A 60 8.32 21.41 6.40
C VAL A 60 9.74 21.81 6.02
N ILE A 61 10.67 20.87 6.14
CA ILE A 61 12.07 21.04 5.79
C ILE A 61 12.37 20.19 4.57
N TYR A 62 12.77 20.85 3.49
CA TYR A 62 13.09 20.22 2.23
C TYR A 62 14.57 19.93 2.11
N ILE A 63 14.93 18.69 1.83
CA ILE A 63 16.31 18.27 1.60
C ILE A 63 16.58 18.31 0.10
N SER A 64 17.51 19.18 -0.29
CA SER A 64 17.91 19.33 -1.68
C SER A 64 18.74 18.15 -2.18
N GLN A 65 18.65 17.87 -3.46
CA GLN A 65 19.48 16.89 -4.16
C GLN A 65 20.69 17.59 -4.80
N GLY A 66 21.89 16.98 -4.73
CA GLY A 66 23.07 17.50 -5.38
C GLY A 66 23.00 17.34 -6.92
N GLU A 67 23.69 18.21 -7.65
CA GLU A 67 23.66 18.21 -9.11
C GLU A 67 24.05 16.87 -9.74
N PHE A 68 25.05 16.19 -9.17
CA PHE A 68 25.47 14.88 -9.65
C PHE A 68 24.33 13.86 -9.57
N ASN A 69 23.69 13.76 -8.40
CA ASN A 69 22.57 12.83 -8.20
C ASN A 69 21.33 13.23 -8.98
N THR A 70 21.14 14.51 -9.29
CA THR A 70 20.05 14.96 -10.18
C THR A 70 20.29 14.44 -11.61
N LYS A 71 21.50 14.59 -12.14
CA LYS A 71 21.86 14.04 -13.46
C LYS A 71 21.76 12.51 -13.48
N TYR A 72 22.25 11.87 -12.42
CA TYR A 72 22.17 10.42 -12.26
C TYR A 72 20.72 9.92 -12.17
N TYR A 73 19.86 10.61 -11.44
CA TYR A 73 18.42 10.28 -11.34
C TYR A 73 17.74 10.34 -12.72
N ASN A 74 17.99 11.42 -13.48
CA ASN A 74 17.44 11.57 -14.82
C ASN A 74 17.93 10.46 -15.78
N PHE A 75 19.19 10.06 -15.65
CA PHE A 75 19.74 8.93 -16.40
C PHE A 75 19.05 7.60 -16.02
N VAL A 76 18.93 7.30 -14.72
CA VAL A 76 18.25 6.09 -14.24
C VAL A 76 16.79 6.06 -14.65
N GLN A 77 16.08 7.19 -14.55
CA GLN A 77 14.71 7.32 -15.03
C GLN A 77 14.63 7.00 -16.53
N GLY A 78 15.45 7.64 -17.35
CA GLY A 78 15.46 7.42 -18.79
C GLY A 78 15.81 5.99 -19.20
N PHE A 79 16.59 5.27 -18.39
CA PHE A 79 16.98 3.88 -18.65
C PHE A 79 15.94 2.87 -18.12
N ALA A 80 15.50 3.06 -16.88
CA ALA A 80 14.67 2.07 -16.18
C ALA A 80 13.17 2.18 -16.51
N THR A 81 12.72 3.29 -17.13
CA THR A 81 11.31 3.51 -17.51
C THR A 81 11.02 3.27 -18.98
N LYS A 82 12.04 2.96 -19.80
CA LYS A 82 11.84 2.53 -21.18
C LYS A 82 11.20 1.14 -21.22
N GLY A 83 9.93 1.08 -21.53
CA GLY A 83 9.16 -0.17 -21.55
C GLY A 83 8.65 -0.57 -20.17
N ARG A 84 8.76 -1.86 -19.83
CA ARG A 84 8.32 -2.38 -18.53
C ARG A 84 9.36 -2.11 -17.44
N ILE A 85 8.95 -1.45 -16.36
CA ILE A 85 9.87 -1.08 -15.27
C ILE A 85 10.34 -2.33 -14.52
N ASN A 86 11.65 -2.55 -14.50
CA ASN A 86 12.28 -3.55 -13.64
C ASN A 86 12.47 -2.99 -12.23
N TRP A 87 11.48 -3.15 -11.36
CA TRP A 87 11.47 -2.59 -10.01
C TRP A 87 12.67 -2.99 -9.14
N PRO A 88 13.12 -4.27 -9.07
CA PRO A 88 14.32 -4.64 -8.31
C PRO A 88 15.57 -3.88 -8.75
N LEU A 89 15.78 -3.77 -10.06
CA LEU A 89 16.92 -3.04 -10.61
C LEU A 89 16.79 -1.52 -10.36
N TYR A 90 15.61 -0.96 -10.60
CA TYR A 90 15.34 0.46 -10.36
C TYR A 90 15.67 0.86 -8.92
N HIS A 91 15.16 0.12 -7.94
CA HIS A 91 15.44 0.40 -6.53
C HIS A 91 16.92 0.23 -6.15
N THR A 92 17.62 -0.69 -6.80
CA THR A 92 19.08 -0.86 -6.57
C THR A 92 19.84 0.34 -7.12
N LEU A 93 19.49 0.78 -8.33
CA LEU A 93 20.14 1.93 -8.98
C LEU A 93 19.81 3.26 -8.30
N THR A 94 18.64 3.41 -7.70
CA THR A 94 18.24 4.64 -6.99
C THR A 94 18.78 4.73 -5.56
N TYR A 95 19.46 3.70 -5.04
CA TYR A 95 20.03 3.73 -3.69
C TYR A 95 21.00 4.91 -3.43
N PRO A 96 21.91 5.30 -4.33
CA PRO A 96 22.80 6.45 -4.09
C PRO A 96 22.05 7.76 -3.86
N ILE A 97 20.90 7.94 -4.51
CA ILE A 97 20.04 9.12 -4.37
C ILE A 97 19.43 9.17 -2.98
N TYR A 98 18.87 8.03 -2.54
CA TYR A 98 18.36 7.91 -1.18
C TYR A 98 19.48 8.07 -0.14
N GLY A 99 20.66 7.49 -0.41
CA GLY A 99 21.82 7.58 0.47
C GLY A 99 22.29 9.02 0.70
N GLU A 100 22.17 9.90 -0.32
CA GLU A 100 22.43 11.33 -0.18
C GLU A 100 21.39 11.99 0.75
N PHE A 101 20.11 11.74 0.49
CA PHE A 101 19.02 12.24 1.33
C PHE A 101 19.21 11.84 2.80
N ASP A 102 19.38 10.55 3.09
CA ASP A 102 19.59 10.01 4.43
C ASP A 102 20.83 10.61 5.12
N ASN A 103 21.91 10.80 4.35
CA ASN A 103 23.11 11.41 4.90
C ASN A 103 22.91 12.90 5.25
N LYS A 104 22.27 13.68 4.38
CA LYS A 104 21.96 15.10 4.64
C LYS A 104 21.01 15.24 5.82
N VAL A 105 19.97 14.42 5.94
CA VAL A 105 19.09 14.39 7.11
C VAL A 105 19.89 14.12 8.37
N TYR A 106 20.74 13.10 8.38
CA TYR A 106 21.58 12.81 9.55
C TYR A 106 22.50 13.98 9.92
N GLN A 107 23.20 14.59 8.98
CA GLN A 107 24.11 15.72 9.26
C GLN A 107 23.34 16.93 9.81
N GLN A 108 22.17 17.22 9.28
CA GLN A 108 21.37 18.37 9.69
C GLN A 108 20.74 18.20 11.07
N PHE A 109 20.27 17.01 11.42
CA PHE A 109 19.45 16.77 12.62
C PHE A 109 20.18 16.05 13.76
N LYS A 110 21.36 15.46 13.55
CA LYS A 110 22.06 14.70 14.59
C LYS A 110 22.26 15.45 15.89
N GLN A 111 22.60 16.73 15.85
CA GLN A 111 22.86 17.51 17.06
C GLN A 111 21.56 17.88 17.79
N SER A 112 20.50 18.24 17.07
CA SER A 112 19.19 18.54 17.67
C SER A 112 18.55 17.29 18.29
N ILE A 113 18.71 16.11 17.66
CA ILE A 113 18.26 14.84 18.25
C ILE A 113 19.04 14.51 19.51
N LEU A 114 20.37 14.65 19.50
CA LEU A 114 21.22 14.38 20.67
C LEU A 114 20.94 15.34 21.84
N ARG A 115 20.58 16.60 21.58
CA ARG A 115 20.17 17.57 22.62
C ARG A 115 18.78 17.31 23.17
N GLY A 116 17.94 16.47 22.51
CA GLY A 116 16.56 16.24 22.90
C GLY A 116 15.61 17.36 22.49
N ASP A 117 15.90 18.05 21.37
CA ASP A 117 15.02 19.08 20.81
C ASP A 117 13.70 18.45 20.30
N TYR A 118 13.70 17.13 20.04
CA TYR A 118 12.57 16.30 19.67
C TYR A 118 12.29 15.22 20.71
N ASP A 119 11.03 14.98 20.99
CA ASP A 119 10.60 13.91 21.91
C ASP A 119 10.64 12.53 21.24
N ILE A 120 10.48 12.47 19.89
CA ILE A 120 10.55 11.23 19.09
C ILE A 120 11.04 11.50 17.67
N VAL A 121 11.71 10.52 17.08
CA VAL A 121 12.06 10.48 15.65
C VAL A 121 11.28 9.34 14.99
N HIS A 122 10.52 9.64 13.93
CA HIS A 122 9.75 8.67 13.16
C HIS A 122 10.17 8.66 11.70
N ALA A 123 10.80 7.58 11.24
CA ALA A 123 11.11 7.37 9.83
C ALA A 123 9.98 6.57 9.18
N LEU A 124 9.18 7.23 8.34
CA LEU A 124 7.99 6.67 7.73
C LEU A 124 8.26 6.10 6.32
N THR A 125 9.15 6.71 5.57
CA THR A 125 9.58 6.21 4.25
C THR A 125 11.10 6.16 4.14
N PRO A 126 11.63 5.24 3.31
CA PRO A 126 10.97 4.28 2.43
C PRO A 126 10.23 3.17 3.17
N MET A 127 9.01 2.86 2.74
CA MET A 127 8.23 1.76 3.35
C MET A 127 8.79 0.39 3.01
N MET A 128 9.50 0.25 1.89
CA MET A 128 10.14 -1.03 1.56
C MET A 128 11.37 -1.28 2.45
N PRO A 129 11.49 -2.47 3.07
CA PRO A 129 12.59 -2.80 3.97
C PRO A 129 13.89 -3.05 3.19
N ARG A 130 14.48 -2.01 2.63
CA ARG A 130 15.69 -2.09 1.79
C ARG A 130 16.77 -1.08 2.16
N TYR A 131 16.43 -0.02 2.87
CA TYR A 131 17.32 1.11 3.10
C TYR A 131 17.57 1.37 4.58
N PRO A 132 18.75 1.89 4.94
CA PRO A 132 19.06 2.33 6.29
C PRO A 132 18.42 3.68 6.60
N HIS A 133 18.40 4.04 7.89
CA HIS A 133 18.15 5.39 8.37
C HIS A 133 19.29 5.78 9.32
N LYS A 134 20.22 6.60 8.85
CA LYS A 134 21.42 6.99 9.63
C LYS A 134 21.10 7.74 10.92
N VAL A 135 19.95 8.40 10.98
CA VAL A 135 19.49 9.14 12.17
C VAL A 135 19.36 8.25 13.41
N VAL A 136 19.13 6.93 13.24
CA VAL A 136 19.07 5.97 14.36
C VAL A 136 20.34 6.02 15.23
N LYS A 137 21.49 6.42 14.66
CA LYS A 137 22.75 6.57 15.39
C LYS A 137 22.72 7.73 16.42
N ALA A 138 21.90 8.75 16.17
CA ALA A 138 21.70 9.87 17.07
C ALA A 138 20.58 9.63 18.09
N CYS A 139 19.71 8.64 17.85
CA CYS A 139 18.56 8.31 18.68
C CYS A 139 18.95 7.49 19.93
N THR A 140 19.87 8.02 20.75
CA THR A 140 20.34 7.34 21.98
C THR A 140 19.38 7.56 23.15
N LYS A 141 18.92 8.81 23.33
CA LYS A 141 17.96 9.21 24.36
C LYS A 141 16.56 9.47 23.80
N THR A 142 16.48 9.88 22.54
CA THR A 142 15.22 10.09 21.81
C THR A 142 14.80 8.77 21.19
N PRO A 143 13.57 8.26 21.40
CA PRO A 143 13.11 7.01 20.79
C PRO A 143 13.01 7.13 19.26
N PHE A 144 13.22 6.00 18.58
CA PHE A 144 13.16 5.89 17.13
C PHE A 144 12.09 4.88 16.71
N LEU A 145 11.05 5.38 16.05
CA LEU A 145 10.00 4.59 15.41
C LEU A 145 10.29 4.43 13.93
N LEU A 146 10.20 3.22 13.42
CA LEU A 146 10.38 2.88 12.00
C LEU A 146 9.07 2.38 11.39
N GLY A 147 8.67 2.87 10.24
CA GLY A 147 7.56 2.32 9.45
C GLY A 147 6.28 3.16 9.41
N PRO A 148 5.21 2.59 8.83
CA PRO A 148 5.03 1.16 8.51
C PRO A 148 5.94 0.72 7.37
N VAL A 149 6.67 -0.38 7.59
CA VAL A 149 7.46 -1.03 6.53
C VAL A 149 6.68 -2.20 5.95
N ASN A 150 6.67 -2.32 4.63
CA ASN A 150 5.99 -3.40 3.94
C ASN A 150 6.77 -3.81 2.69
N GLY A 151 6.85 -5.11 2.40
CA GLY A 151 7.56 -5.59 1.22
C GLY A 151 8.01 -7.03 1.32
N GLY A 152 8.70 -7.44 0.27
CA GLY A 152 9.30 -8.77 0.25
C GLY A 152 8.40 -9.91 -0.18
N LEU A 153 7.10 -9.67 -0.36
CA LEU A 153 6.11 -10.69 -0.72
C LEU A 153 6.56 -11.46 -1.98
N PRO A 154 6.69 -12.79 -1.92
CA PRO A 154 7.02 -13.60 -3.08
C PRO A 154 5.84 -13.75 -4.02
N PHE A 155 6.09 -14.19 -5.24
CA PHE A 155 5.03 -14.73 -6.07
C PHE A 155 4.65 -16.12 -5.57
N PRO A 156 3.37 -16.49 -5.60
CA PRO A 156 2.93 -17.84 -5.29
C PRO A 156 3.57 -18.87 -6.22
N SER A 157 3.85 -20.06 -5.72
CA SER A 157 4.58 -21.12 -6.44
C SER A 157 3.89 -21.59 -7.73
N GLY A 158 2.55 -21.49 -7.79
CA GLY A 158 1.75 -21.83 -8.97
C GLY A 158 1.79 -20.77 -10.09
N PHE A 159 2.44 -19.61 -9.87
CA PHE A 159 2.45 -18.48 -10.83
C PHE A 159 3.87 -18.17 -11.33
N LYS A 160 4.63 -19.21 -11.68
CA LYS A 160 6.04 -19.08 -12.11
C LYS A 160 6.21 -18.23 -13.38
N GLU A 161 5.29 -18.33 -14.32
CA GLU A 161 5.31 -17.56 -15.56
C GLU A 161 5.15 -16.06 -15.25
N THR A 162 4.16 -15.70 -14.45
CA THR A 162 3.94 -14.32 -13.97
C THR A 162 5.16 -13.80 -13.21
N ALA A 163 5.78 -14.63 -12.36
CA ALA A 163 6.98 -14.28 -11.63
C ALA A 163 8.17 -13.96 -12.57
N LYS A 164 8.35 -14.74 -13.65
CA LYS A 164 9.39 -14.46 -14.66
C LYS A 164 9.12 -13.15 -15.39
N GLN A 165 7.88 -12.90 -15.81
CA GLN A 165 7.48 -11.67 -16.48
C GLN A 165 7.75 -10.43 -15.61
N GLU A 166 7.65 -10.55 -14.28
CA GLU A 166 7.90 -9.48 -13.30
C GLU A 166 9.36 -9.43 -12.80
N SER A 167 10.29 -10.13 -13.45
CA SER A 167 11.72 -10.16 -13.08
C SER A 167 11.98 -10.56 -11.62
N ALA A 168 11.15 -11.45 -11.06
CA ALA A 168 11.23 -11.87 -9.67
C ALA A 168 12.54 -12.59 -9.29
N ASN A 169 13.27 -13.13 -10.27
CA ASN A 169 14.60 -13.70 -10.11
C ASN A 169 15.64 -12.73 -9.54
N LEU A 170 15.43 -11.40 -9.68
CA LEU A 170 16.31 -10.37 -9.13
C LEU A 170 16.04 -10.05 -7.63
N ASN A 171 15.08 -10.71 -7.00
CA ASN A 171 14.80 -10.49 -5.58
C ASN A 171 15.97 -10.83 -4.64
N PHE A 172 16.94 -11.66 -5.08
CA PHE A 172 18.17 -11.95 -4.32
C PHE A 172 19.00 -10.68 -4.04
N LEU A 173 18.91 -9.65 -4.88
CA LEU A 173 19.59 -8.36 -4.69
C LEU A 173 19.23 -7.72 -3.33
N ARG A 174 18.02 -7.96 -2.83
CA ARG A 174 17.64 -7.51 -1.49
C ARG A 174 18.46 -8.18 -0.40
N THR A 175 18.69 -9.50 -0.50
CA THR A 175 19.49 -10.25 0.47
C THR A 175 20.96 -9.81 0.40
N LEU A 176 21.46 -9.55 -0.79
CA LEU A 176 22.82 -9.04 -0.98
C LEU A 176 22.97 -7.63 -0.39
N GLY A 177 21.98 -6.76 -0.56
CA GLY A 177 21.94 -5.41 0.03
C GLY A 177 22.08 -5.42 1.55
N ARG A 178 21.56 -6.44 2.24
CA ARG A 178 21.72 -6.62 3.68
C ARG A 178 23.20 -6.64 4.12
N SER A 179 24.05 -7.27 3.35
CA SER A 179 25.48 -7.39 3.66
C SER A 179 26.31 -6.22 3.12
N LEU A 180 25.86 -5.56 2.06
CA LEU A 180 26.63 -4.53 1.36
C LEU A 180 26.25 -3.09 1.76
N ILE A 181 25.03 -2.85 2.24
CA ILE A 181 24.58 -1.50 2.58
C ILE A 181 24.93 -1.17 4.03
N PRO A 182 25.85 -0.22 4.30
CA PRO A 182 26.22 0.16 5.65
C PRO A 182 25.03 0.73 6.44
N GLY A 183 24.85 0.27 7.68
CA GLY A 183 23.78 0.75 8.57
C GLY A 183 22.41 0.12 8.33
N TYR A 184 22.26 -0.73 7.30
CA TYR A 184 20.96 -1.37 7.01
C TYR A 184 20.49 -2.23 8.18
N VAL A 185 21.29 -3.22 8.59
CA VAL A 185 20.97 -4.09 9.74
C VAL A 185 20.87 -3.29 11.05
N GLU A 186 21.76 -2.29 11.22
CA GLU A 186 21.78 -1.42 12.39
C GLU A 186 20.46 -0.68 12.60
N THR A 187 19.85 -0.16 11.52
CA THR A 187 18.57 0.54 11.57
C THR A 187 17.48 -0.32 12.21
N TYR A 188 17.32 -1.55 11.74
CA TYR A 188 16.26 -2.45 12.25
C TYR A 188 16.53 -2.95 13.66
N LYS A 189 17.79 -3.21 14.01
CA LYS A 189 18.15 -3.65 15.36
C LYS A 189 18.05 -2.56 16.42
N LYS A 190 18.37 -1.30 16.05
CA LYS A 190 18.34 -0.16 16.96
C LYS A 190 17.00 0.54 17.06
N ALA A 191 16.07 0.28 16.15
CA ALA A 191 14.73 0.82 16.27
C ALA A 191 14.09 0.40 17.60
N ASP A 192 13.49 1.36 18.29
CA ASP A 192 12.76 1.10 19.55
C ASP A 192 11.44 0.38 19.25
N LYS A 193 10.78 0.71 18.11
CA LYS A 193 9.60 0.01 17.58
C LYS A 193 9.62 0.03 16.05
N ILE A 194 9.11 -1.03 15.44
CA ILE A 194 8.93 -1.15 14.00
C ILE A 194 7.47 -1.46 13.70
N LEU A 195 6.81 -0.59 12.97
CA LEU A 195 5.48 -0.83 12.42
C LEU A 195 5.62 -1.61 11.12
N VAL A 196 4.80 -2.64 10.93
CA VAL A 196 4.94 -3.57 9.80
C VAL A 196 3.60 -3.74 9.08
N GLY A 197 3.59 -3.52 7.77
CA GLY A 197 2.39 -3.43 6.95
C GLY A 197 1.68 -4.74 6.63
N SER A 198 2.30 -5.90 6.88
CA SER A 198 1.68 -7.21 6.66
C SER A 198 2.31 -8.30 7.53
N ALA A 199 1.55 -9.37 7.81
CA ALA A 199 2.03 -10.52 8.58
C ALA A 199 3.23 -11.19 7.90
N TYR A 200 3.23 -11.28 6.57
CA TYR A 200 4.37 -11.80 5.82
C TYR A 200 5.65 -10.96 6.04
N THR A 201 5.55 -9.63 5.91
CA THR A 201 6.69 -8.74 6.13
C THR A 201 7.17 -8.80 7.57
N LEU A 202 6.25 -8.92 8.54
CA LEU A 202 6.57 -9.09 9.94
C LEU A 202 7.43 -10.33 10.19
N GLN A 203 7.00 -11.47 9.67
CA GLN A 203 7.75 -12.74 9.80
C GLN A 203 9.12 -12.63 9.11
N MET A 204 9.17 -12.10 7.90
CA MET A 204 10.40 -11.88 7.14
C MET A 204 11.41 -10.99 7.92
N LEU A 205 10.97 -9.91 8.54
CA LEU A 205 11.86 -9.03 9.30
C LEU A 205 12.40 -9.69 10.56
N LYS A 206 11.57 -10.45 11.27
CA LYS A 206 11.99 -11.25 12.42
C LYS A 206 13.08 -12.25 12.05
N GLU A 207 12.89 -12.98 10.96
CA GLU A 207 13.89 -13.95 10.47
C GLU A 207 15.17 -13.26 9.98
N MET A 208 15.04 -12.14 9.25
CA MET A 208 16.20 -11.43 8.69
C MET A 208 17.08 -10.75 9.74
N PHE A 209 16.50 -10.18 10.78
CA PHE A 209 17.20 -9.29 11.72
C PHE A 209 17.18 -9.78 13.16
N ALA A 210 16.52 -10.91 13.45
CA ALA A 210 16.31 -11.43 14.81
C ALA A 210 15.69 -10.37 15.75
N ILE A 211 14.61 -9.70 15.28
CA ILE A 211 13.94 -8.63 16.02
C ILE A 211 13.01 -9.25 17.08
N PRO A 212 13.07 -8.81 18.34
CA PRO A 212 12.15 -9.25 19.38
C PRO A 212 10.69 -8.90 19.08
N ASN A 213 9.75 -9.71 19.57
CA ASN A 213 8.33 -9.53 19.33
C ASN A 213 7.78 -8.20 19.86
N ASP A 214 8.24 -7.76 21.03
CA ASP A 214 7.86 -6.51 21.67
C ASP A 214 8.28 -5.27 20.88
N LYS A 215 9.29 -5.38 20.03
CA LYS A 215 9.75 -4.31 19.14
C LYS A 215 9.00 -4.22 17.81
N THR A 216 8.07 -5.10 17.54
CA THR A 216 7.31 -5.10 16.28
C THR A 216 5.82 -4.99 16.54
N GLU A 217 5.11 -4.29 15.63
CA GLU A 217 3.65 -4.20 15.65
C GLU A 217 3.11 -4.29 14.24
N LEU A 218 2.08 -5.13 14.05
CA LEU A 218 1.36 -5.19 12.78
C LEU A 218 0.54 -3.90 12.61
N PHE A 219 0.85 -3.16 11.57
CA PHE A 219 0.24 -1.87 11.28
C PHE A 219 0.09 -1.73 9.77
N TYR A 220 -1.06 -2.08 9.25
CA TYR A 220 -1.35 -2.02 7.82
C TYR A 220 -1.08 -0.64 7.26
N GLU A 221 -0.39 -0.54 6.10
CA GLU A 221 0.08 0.75 5.59
C GLU A 221 -1.04 1.65 5.07
N ASN A 222 -2.03 1.07 4.35
CA ASN A 222 -3.12 1.86 3.79
C ASN A 222 -4.18 2.22 4.83
N GLY A 223 -4.93 3.24 4.48
CA GLY A 223 -6.09 3.70 5.22
C GLY A 223 -7.12 4.28 4.28
N ILE A 224 -8.27 4.63 4.84
CA ILE A 224 -9.42 5.20 4.14
C ILE A 224 -9.77 6.58 4.69
N SER A 225 -10.21 7.50 3.83
CA SER A 225 -10.70 8.80 4.25
C SER A 225 -12.18 8.75 4.60
N LYS A 226 -12.62 9.66 5.47
CA LYS A 226 -14.04 9.81 5.84
C LYS A 226 -14.93 10.11 4.62
N ASP A 227 -14.39 10.74 3.58
CA ASP A 227 -15.14 11.05 2.36
C ASP A 227 -15.62 9.78 1.64
N PHE A 228 -14.84 8.70 1.68
CA PHE A 228 -15.27 7.40 1.18
C PHE A 228 -16.35 6.76 2.04
N LEU A 229 -16.24 6.88 3.36
CA LEU A 229 -17.19 6.28 4.32
C LEU A 229 -18.54 7.02 4.34
N SER A 230 -18.56 8.30 3.99
CA SER A 230 -19.78 9.12 4.00
C SER A 230 -20.67 8.90 2.77
N ARG A 231 -20.18 8.23 1.73
CA ARG A 231 -20.97 7.95 0.52
C ARG A 231 -21.75 6.66 0.69
N ALA A 232 -23.05 6.82 0.87
CA ALA A 232 -23.97 5.69 0.83
C ALA A 232 -23.90 4.99 -0.53
N LYS A 233 -23.97 3.66 -0.52
CA LYS A 233 -24.14 2.86 -1.74
C LYS A 233 -25.40 3.34 -2.46
N ASN A 234 -25.29 3.67 -3.74
CA ASN A 234 -26.47 3.94 -4.54
C ASN A 234 -27.30 2.64 -4.62
N ALA A 235 -28.61 2.78 -4.47
CA ALA A 235 -29.48 1.63 -4.64
C ALA A 235 -29.25 1.04 -6.03
N SER A 236 -28.99 -0.28 -6.09
CA SER A 236 -28.92 -0.99 -7.37
C SER A 236 -30.27 -0.84 -8.08
N ASP A 237 -30.23 -0.55 -9.38
CA ASP A 237 -31.45 -0.48 -10.20
C ASP A 237 -32.12 -1.87 -10.38
N GLY A 238 -31.52 -2.90 -9.79
CA GLY A 238 -32.04 -4.27 -9.78
C GLY A 238 -31.93 -5.02 -11.11
N SER A 239 -31.44 -4.38 -12.17
CA SER A 239 -31.39 -4.98 -13.50
C SER A 239 -30.32 -6.08 -13.63
N LYS A 240 -29.14 -5.84 -13.07
CA LYS A 240 -28.00 -6.79 -13.06
C LYS A 240 -27.17 -6.63 -11.81
N VAL A 241 -26.48 -7.70 -11.39
CA VAL A 241 -25.43 -7.66 -10.37
C VAL A 241 -24.15 -7.12 -11.00
N LYS A 242 -23.67 -5.99 -10.52
CA LYS A 242 -22.54 -5.26 -11.10
C LYS A 242 -21.23 -5.66 -10.41
N LEU A 243 -20.36 -6.34 -11.14
CA LEU A 243 -19.02 -6.68 -10.73
C LEU A 243 -18.06 -5.53 -11.05
N LEU A 244 -17.06 -5.32 -10.22
CA LEU A 244 -16.04 -4.27 -10.40
C LEU A 244 -14.63 -4.84 -10.19
N PHE A 245 -13.74 -4.47 -11.10
CA PHE A 245 -12.29 -4.60 -10.96
C PHE A 245 -11.67 -3.21 -11.07
N VAL A 246 -10.80 -2.83 -10.13
CA VAL A 246 -10.07 -1.55 -10.17
C VAL A 246 -8.57 -1.80 -9.97
N GLY A 247 -7.75 -1.38 -10.93
CA GLY A 247 -6.31 -1.50 -10.79
C GLY A 247 -5.53 -1.37 -12.10
N ARG A 248 -4.21 -1.32 -11.99
CA ARG A 248 -3.34 -1.38 -13.17
C ARG A 248 -3.52 -2.73 -13.88
N LEU A 249 -3.65 -2.71 -15.19
CA LEU A 249 -3.78 -3.93 -16.00
C LEU A 249 -2.39 -4.52 -16.28
N VAL A 250 -1.88 -5.26 -15.28
CA VAL A 250 -0.59 -5.97 -15.33
C VAL A 250 -0.81 -7.43 -14.88
N PRO A 251 0.05 -8.39 -15.28
CA PRO A 251 -0.22 -9.82 -15.11
C PRO A 251 -0.58 -10.22 -13.68
N TYR A 252 0.15 -9.75 -12.68
CA TYR A 252 -0.07 -10.18 -11.29
C TYR A 252 -1.36 -9.64 -10.66
N LYS A 253 -2.06 -8.72 -11.32
CA LYS A 253 -3.38 -8.23 -10.86
C LYS A 253 -4.52 -9.16 -11.25
N CYS A 254 -4.29 -10.09 -12.18
CA CYS A 254 -5.19 -11.17 -12.53
C CYS A 254 -6.60 -10.73 -13.00
N ALA A 255 -6.68 -9.63 -13.76
CA ALA A 255 -7.94 -9.25 -14.42
C ALA A 255 -8.39 -10.32 -15.44
N ASP A 256 -7.45 -11.02 -16.09
CA ASP A 256 -7.67 -12.15 -16.96
C ASP A 256 -8.39 -13.33 -16.28
N VAL A 257 -8.07 -13.56 -15.00
CA VAL A 257 -8.74 -14.58 -14.17
C VAL A 257 -10.21 -14.24 -13.95
N VAL A 258 -10.54 -12.97 -13.70
CA VAL A 258 -11.94 -12.54 -13.52
C VAL A 258 -12.73 -12.71 -14.82
N ILE A 259 -12.15 -12.35 -15.96
CA ILE A 259 -12.78 -12.52 -17.28
C ILE A 259 -13.03 -14.01 -17.57
N GLU A 260 -12.02 -14.86 -17.35
CA GLU A 260 -12.15 -16.30 -17.56
C GLU A 260 -13.17 -16.94 -16.61
N ALA A 261 -13.16 -16.55 -15.35
CA ALA A 261 -14.14 -17.01 -14.37
C ALA A 261 -15.58 -16.71 -14.80
N ILE A 262 -15.83 -15.56 -15.41
CA ILE A 262 -17.16 -15.21 -15.96
C ILE A 262 -17.52 -16.13 -17.12
N SER A 263 -16.57 -16.55 -17.97
CA SER A 263 -16.85 -17.46 -19.09
C SER A 263 -17.29 -18.86 -18.63
N HIS A 264 -16.89 -19.27 -17.43
CA HIS A 264 -17.26 -20.57 -16.84
C HIS A 264 -18.63 -20.55 -16.12
N LEU A 265 -19.25 -19.39 -15.96
CA LEU A 265 -20.58 -19.29 -15.38
C LEU A 265 -21.68 -19.81 -16.32
N ASP A 266 -22.74 -20.40 -15.75
CA ASP A 266 -23.94 -20.76 -16.48
C ASP A 266 -24.51 -19.52 -17.20
N LYS A 267 -25.07 -19.70 -18.40
CA LYS A 267 -25.63 -18.61 -19.22
C LYS A 267 -26.66 -17.77 -18.45
N GLU A 268 -27.51 -18.41 -17.65
CA GLU A 268 -28.47 -17.71 -16.82
C GLU A 268 -27.83 -16.72 -15.85
N ILE A 269 -26.62 -17.02 -15.33
CA ILE A 269 -25.88 -16.14 -14.43
C ILE A 269 -25.17 -15.05 -15.22
N GLN A 270 -24.56 -15.42 -16.37
CA GLN A 270 -23.93 -14.45 -17.25
C GLN A 270 -24.89 -13.32 -17.68
N ASP A 271 -26.16 -13.66 -17.97
CA ASP A 271 -27.17 -12.68 -18.39
C ASP A 271 -27.59 -11.72 -17.25
N LYS A 272 -27.36 -12.13 -15.98
CA LYS A 272 -27.66 -11.35 -14.77
C LYS A 272 -26.52 -10.49 -14.27
N ILE A 273 -25.36 -10.47 -14.93
CA ILE A 273 -24.18 -9.74 -14.45
C ILE A 273 -23.64 -8.75 -15.48
N SER A 274 -22.86 -7.80 -14.99
CA SER A 274 -21.96 -6.97 -15.79
C SER A 274 -20.63 -6.78 -15.04
N LEU A 275 -19.53 -6.62 -15.76
CA LEU A 275 -18.22 -6.34 -15.20
C LEU A 275 -17.68 -5.02 -15.73
N SER A 276 -17.34 -4.10 -14.84
CA SER A 276 -16.57 -2.90 -15.18
C SER A 276 -15.10 -3.10 -14.77
N ILE A 277 -14.19 -2.91 -15.72
CA ILE A 277 -12.74 -2.93 -15.50
C ILE A 277 -12.22 -1.51 -15.58
N VAL A 278 -11.87 -0.94 -14.40
CA VAL A 278 -11.35 0.42 -14.26
C VAL A 278 -9.84 0.37 -14.11
N GLY A 279 -9.15 1.02 -15.02
CA GLY A 279 -7.70 1.08 -15.06
C GLY A 279 -7.12 0.85 -16.44
N ASP A 280 -5.80 0.96 -16.53
CA ASP A 280 -5.05 0.75 -17.77
C ASP A 280 -3.71 0.05 -17.47
N GLY A 281 -3.05 -0.48 -18.49
CA GLY A 281 -1.75 -1.13 -18.36
C GLY A 281 -1.37 -2.01 -19.52
N SER A 282 -0.22 -2.67 -19.38
CA SER A 282 0.38 -3.49 -20.45
C SER A 282 -0.48 -4.65 -20.91
N GLU A 283 -1.42 -5.12 -20.08
CA GLU A 283 -2.28 -6.27 -20.41
C GLU A 283 -3.60 -5.87 -21.11
N ARG A 284 -3.88 -4.57 -21.27
CA ARG A 284 -5.17 -4.12 -21.81
C ARG A 284 -5.55 -4.80 -23.12
N ALA A 285 -4.65 -4.78 -24.10
CA ALA A 285 -4.91 -5.40 -25.41
C ALA A 285 -5.14 -6.92 -25.32
N ASN A 286 -4.40 -7.61 -24.45
CA ASN A 286 -4.58 -9.04 -24.22
C ASN A 286 -5.94 -9.36 -23.59
N LEU A 287 -6.37 -8.55 -22.63
CA LEU A 287 -7.67 -8.68 -21.94
C LEU A 287 -8.84 -8.40 -22.89
N GLU A 288 -8.75 -7.36 -23.73
CA GLU A 288 -9.75 -7.07 -24.75
C GLU A 288 -9.88 -8.21 -25.77
N LYS A 289 -8.75 -8.78 -26.19
CA LYS A 289 -8.73 -9.98 -27.06
C LYS A 289 -9.38 -11.18 -26.36
N GLN A 290 -9.05 -11.45 -25.11
CA GLN A 290 -9.67 -12.53 -24.33
C GLN A 290 -11.20 -12.38 -24.25
N VAL A 291 -11.70 -11.17 -24.01
CA VAL A 291 -13.15 -10.87 -23.98
C VAL A 291 -13.81 -11.19 -25.31
N GLN A 292 -13.14 -10.88 -26.44
CA GLN A 292 -13.65 -11.21 -27.78
C GLN A 292 -13.66 -12.73 -28.03
N GLU A 293 -12.58 -13.43 -27.73
CA GLU A 293 -12.45 -14.88 -27.90
C GLU A 293 -13.47 -15.67 -27.08
N LEU A 294 -13.80 -15.17 -25.87
CA LEU A 294 -14.78 -15.76 -24.97
C LEU A 294 -16.23 -15.27 -25.21
N ASN A 295 -16.46 -14.40 -26.20
CA ASN A 295 -17.76 -13.81 -26.53
C ASN A 295 -18.42 -13.06 -25.36
N LEU A 296 -17.63 -12.39 -24.50
CA LEU A 296 -18.09 -11.67 -23.30
C LEU A 296 -18.25 -10.17 -23.49
N GLY A 297 -18.18 -9.65 -24.71
CA GLY A 297 -18.28 -8.21 -25.00
C GLY A 297 -19.60 -7.55 -24.57
N HIS A 298 -20.66 -8.33 -24.32
CA HIS A 298 -21.95 -7.86 -23.81
C HIS A 298 -22.00 -7.79 -22.26
N ILE A 299 -20.97 -8.32 -21.56
CA ILE A 299 -20.86 -8.36 -20.08
C ILE A 299 -19.74 -7.44 -19.62
N VAL A 300 -18.57 -7.44 -20.29
CA VAL A 300 -17.35 -6.78 -19.84
C VAL A 300 -17.18 -5.42 -20.52
N ASN A 301 -17.01 -4.38 -19.68
CA ASN A 301 -16.74 -3.01 -20.09
C ASN A 301 -15.38 -2.54 -19.60
N PHE A 302 -14.50 -2.09 -20.49
CA PHE A 302 -13.21 -1.48 -20.17
C PHE A 302 -13.35 0.04 -20.09
N VAL A 303 -13.29 0.58 -18.87
CA VAL A 303 -13.45 2.02 -18.60
C VAL A 303 -12.18 2.80 -18.95
N GLY A 304 -11.02 2.21 -18.80
CA GLY A 304 -9.74 2.89 -18.89
C GLY A 304 -9.30 3.55 -17.57
N TRP A 305 -8.25 4.34 -17.63
CA TRP A 305 -7.76 5.09 -16.49
C TRP A 305 -8.66 6.30 -16.21
N ILE A 306 -9.12 6.43 -14.98
CA ILE A 306 -9.92 7.57 -14.49
C ILE A 306 -9.35 8.04 -13.13
N ASN A 307 -9.69 9.25 -12.72
CA ASN A 307 -9.26 9.79 -11.44
C ASN A 307 -10.03 9.16 -10.25
N GLN A 308 -9.53 9.36 -9.03
CA GLN A 308 -10.09 8.76 -7.82
C GLN A 308 -11.56 9.14 -7.58
N GLN A 309 -11.97 10.38 -7.89
CA GLN A 309 -13.35 10.82 -7.71
C GLN A 309 -14.30 10.08 -8.66
N GLN A 310 -13.91 9.92 -9.91
CA GLN A 310 -14.67 9.13 -10.89
C GLN A 310 -14.68 7.64 -10.52
N THR A 311 -13.57 7.10 -10.00
CA THR A 311 -13.51 5.72 -9.54
C THR A 311 -14.51 5.45 -8.40
N LEU A 312 -14.73 6.43 -7.53
CA LEU A 312 -15.70 6.34 -6.45
C LEU A 312 -17.13 6.12 -6.94
N GLU A 313 -17.49 6.68 -8.11
CA GLU A 313 -18.80 6.45 -8.73
C GLU A 313 -18.98 4.97 -9.13
N TYR A 314 -17.93 4.35 -9.68
CA TYR A 314 -17.96 2.92 -10.01
C TYR A 314 -18.08 2.04 -8.76
N TYR A 315 -17.37 2.36 -7.69
CA TYR A 315 -17.54 1.64 -6.42
C TYR A 315 -18.98 1.76 -5.89
N SER A 316 -19.55 2.97 -5.88
CA SER A 316 -20.89 3.19 -5.32
C SER A 316 -22.02 2.54 -6.14
N GLN A 317 -21.80 2.27 -7.43
CA GLN A 317 -22.76 1.66 -8.33
C GLN A 317 -22.60 0.15 -8.48
N SER A 318 -21.56 -0.45 -7.87
CA SER A 318 -21.24 -1.87 -7.99
C SER A 318 -21.75 -2.68 -6.81
N ASP A 319 -21.81 -3.99 -6.97
CA ASP A 319 -22.34 -4.94 -5.99
C ASP A 319 -21.29 -5.90 -5.43
N ILE A 320 -20.26 -6.22 -6.20
CA ILE A 320 -19.19 -7.16 -5.85
C ILE A 320 -17.87 -6.61 -6.36
N PHE A 321 -16.83 -6.66 -5.55
CA PHE A 321 -15.48 -6.30 -5.95
C PHE A 321 -14.63 -7.54 -6.19
N CYS A 322 -14.13 -7.71 -7.41
CA CYS A 322 -13.31 -8.85 -7.82
C CYS A 322 -11.88 -8.40 -8.06
N PHE A 323 -10.96 -8.73 -7.14
CA PHE A 323 -9.57 -8.32 -7.22
C PHE A 323 -8.62 -9.45 -6.76
N PRO A 324 -8.52 -10.55 -7.54
CA PRO A 324 -7.71 -11.71 -7.18
C PRO A 324 -6.21 -11.49 -7.44
N SER A 325 -5.69 -10.29 -7.12
CA SER A 325 -4.28 -9.95 -7.29
C SER A 325 -3.38 -10.88 -6.48
N ILE A 326 -2.51 -11.62 -7.15
CA ILE A 326 -1.64 -12.64 -6.53
C ILE A 326 -0.41 -12.05 -5.84
N ARG A 327 -0.20 -10.74 -5.93
CA ARG A 327 0.90 -10.06 -5.27
C ARG A 327 0.54 -8.61 -4.96
N GLU A 328 0.05 -8.38 -3.75
CA GLU A 328 -0.37 -7.05 -3.33
C GLU A 328 0.16 -6.72 -1.93
N PHE A 329 0.96 -5.66 -1.83
CA PHE A 329 1.50 -5.26 -0.53
C PHE A 329 0.44 -4.58 0.33
N GLY A 330 -0.19 -3.55 -0.18
CA GLY A 330 -1.18 -2.78 0.56
C GLY A 330 -2.58 -2.83 -0.04
N GLY A 331 -2.74 -2.55 -1.34
CA GLY A 331 -4.01 -2.67 -2.07
C GLY A 331 -5.14 -1.78 -1.57
N ALA A 332 -4.94 -0.46 -1.55
CA ALA A 332 -5.94 0.51 -1.10
C ALA A 332 -7.32 0.34 -1.76
N VAL A 333 -7.35 -0.13 -3.01
CA VAL A 333 -8.59 -0.39 -3.77
C VAL A 333 -9.56 -1.35 -3.07
N VAL A 334 -9.04 -2.27 -2.23
CA VAL A 334 -9.88 -3.17 -1.43
C VAL A 334 -10.56 -2.40 -0.30
N LEU A 335 -9.84 -1.51 0.38
CA LEU A 335 -10.43 -0.65 1.41
C LEU A 335 -11.46 0.33 0.82
N GLU A 336 -11.18 0.87 -0.38
CA GLU A 336 -12.10 1.73 -1.11
C GLU A 336 -13.40 0.97 -1.47
N ALA A 337 -13.28 -0.27 -1.97
CA ALA A 337 -14.43 -1.13 -2.25
C ALA A 337 -15.23 -1.45 -0.99
N MET A 338 -14.56 -1.85 0.10
CA MET A 338 -15.20 -2.14 1.39
C MET A 338 -15.93 -0.91 1.96
N ALA A 339 -15.35 0.30 1.81
CA ALA A 339 -15.96 1.55 2.25
C ALA A 339 -17.27 1.85 1.51
N CYS A 340 -17.37 1.43 0.25
CA CYS A 340 -18.59 1.52 -0.54
C CYS A 340 -19.51 0.29 -0.37
N GLY A 341 -19.24 -0.58 0.59
CA GLY A 341 -20.06 -1.74 0.91
C GLY A 341 -20.01 -2.86 -0.13
N LEU A 342 -18.87 -3.07 -0.80
CA LEU A 342 -18.73 -4.19 -1.72
C LEU A 342 -18.11 -5.40 -1.01
N PRO A 343 -18.78 -6.56 -0.99
CA PRO A 343 -18.12 -7.83 -0.70
C PRO A 343 -16.94 -8.04 -1.65
N CYS A 344 -15.79 -8.44 -1.10
CA CYS A 344 -14.55 -8.53 -1.85
C CYS A 344 -14.16 -9.99 -2.12
N ILE A 345 -13.84 -10.32 -3.39
CA ILE A 345 -13.20 -11.57 -3.78
C ILE A 345 -11.73 -11.26 -4.06
N VAL A 346 -10.81 -11.73 -3.20
CA VAL A 346 -9.39 -11.40 -3.26
C VAL A 346 -8.52 -12.67 -3.18
N ALA A 347 -7.29 -12.59 -3.67
CA ALA A 347 -6.32 -13.65 -3.40
C ALA A 347 -5.79 -13.56 -1.96
N ASN A 348 -5.58 -14.72 -1.32
CA ASN A 348 -5.01 -14.83 0.01
C ASN A 348 -3.48 -14.68 -0.04
N ASN A 349 -2.99 -13.51 -0.48
CA ASN A 349 -1.56 -13.22 -0.56
C ASN A 349 -1.27 -11.72 -0.40
N GLY A 350 -0.64 -11.36 0.73
CA GLY A 350 -0.26 -10.00 1.07
C GLY A 350 -1.34 -9.19 1.79
N GLY A 351 -1.21 -7.88 1.80
CA GLY A 351 -2.03 -6.98 2.64
C GLY A 351 -3.52 -7.04 2.35
N ILE A 352 -3.93 -7.27 1.10
CA ILE A 352 -5.35 -7.36 0.74
C ILE A 352 -6.10 -8.49 1.48
N ALA A 353 -5.42 -9.61 1.71
CA ALA A 353 -5.99 -10.73 2.43
C ALA A 353 -6.22 -10.43 3.92
N GLU A 354 -5.52 -9.42 4.45
CA GLU A 354 -5.61 -9.05 5.86
C GLU A 354 -6.76 -8.05 6.11
N TYR A 355 -7.22 -7.34 5.07
CA TYR A 355 -8.40 -6.48 5.16
C TYR A 355 -9.70 -7.27 5.15
N VAL A 356 -9.76 -8.28 4.26
CA VAL A 356 -10.96 -9.10 4.05
C VAL A 356 -11.06 -10.19 5.11
N THR A 357 -12.24 -10.36 5.68
CA THR A 357 -12.62 -11.45 6.59
C THR A 357 -13.70 -12.32 5.94
N GLU A 358 -14.02 -13.47 6.53
CA GLU A 358 -15.11 -14.35 6.07
C GLU A 358 -16.48 -13.64 6.09
N GLU A 359 -16.65 -12.62 6.95
CA GLU A 359 -17.87 -11.81 7.01
C GLU A 359 -17.93 -10.71 5.93
N THR A 360 -16.80 -10.35 5.31
CA THR A 360 -16.71 -9.22 4.38
C THR A 360 -16.41 -9.63 2.94
N GLY A 361 -16.18 -10.92 2.70
CA GLY A 361 -15.82 -11.43 1.38
C GLY A 361 -15.11 -12.77 1.42
N PHE A 362 -14.37 -13.06 0.37
CA PHE A 362 -13.66 -14.33 0.20
C PHE A 362 -12.18 -14.12 -0.07
N LYS A 363 -11.35 -14.91 0.61
CA LYS A 363 -9.91 -15.01 0.40
C LYS A 363 -9.60 -16.34 -0.27
N ILE A 364 -8.99 -16.31 -1.44
CA ILE A 364 -8.70 -17.50 -2.24
C ILE A 364 -7.19 -17.73 -2.26
N ASP A 365 -6.73 -18.89 -1.83
CA ASP A 365 -5.32 -19.24 -1.88
C ASP A 365 -4.85 -19.35 -3.35
N PRO A 366 -3.83 -18.60 -3.77
CA PRO A 366 -3.37 -18.62 -5.15
C PRO A 366 -2.45 -19.84 -5.41
N ILE A 367 -3.03 -21.04 -5.37
CA ILE A 367 -2.35 -22.34 -5.52
C ILE A 367 -1.89 -22.51 -6.97
N SER A 368 -2.82 -22.35 -7.92
CA SER A 368 -2.55 -22.31 -9.36
C SER A 368 -3.52 -21.34 -10.05
N ARG A 369 -3.26 -21.04 -11.32
CA ARG A 369 -4.15 -20.17 -12.09
C ARG A 369 -5.52 -20.81 -12.29
N GLU A 370 -5.58 -22.08 -12.64
CA GLU A 370 -6.80 -22.83 -12.85
C GLU A 370 -7.65 -22.91 -11.57
N TYR A 371 -7.00 -23.17 -10.43
CA TYR A 371 -7.66 -23.17 -9.12
C TYR A 371 -8.24 -21.80 -8.81
N LEU A 372 -7.48 -20.73 -9.05
CA LEU A 372 -7.93 -19.36 -8.80
C LEU A 372 -9.13 -18.99 -9.68
N VAL A 373 -9.12 -19.38 -10.98
CA VAL A 373 -10.26 -19.19 -11.88
C VAL A 373 -11.50 -19.92 -11.36
N GLN A 374 -11.37 -21.20 -10.97
CA GLN A 374 -12.49 -22.00 -10.49
C GLN A 374 -13.09 -21.39 -9.21
N GLU A 375 -12.25 -21.06 -8.24
CA GLU A 375 -12.74 -20.48 -6.98
C GLU A 375 -13.39 -19.10 -7.20
N VAL A 376 -12.81 -18.24 -8.04
CA VAL A 376 -13.43 -16.94 -8.38
C VAL A 376 -14.79 -17.15 -9.03
N THR A 377 -14.92 -18.15 -9.96
CA THR A 377 -16.19 -18.54 -10.57
C THR A 377 -17.23 -18.91 -9.51
N ASP A 378 -16.86 -19.77 -8.57
CA ASP A 378 -17.77 -20.26 -7.53
C ASP A 378 -18.20 -19.15 -6.58
N LYS A 379 -17.28 -18.24 -6.20
CA LYS A 379 -17.62 -17.09 -5.33
C LYS A 379 -18.48 -16.05 -6.03
N ILE A 380 -18.25 -15.78 -7.32
CA ILE A 380 -19.14 -14.93 -8.13
C ILE A 380 -20.53 -15.58 -8.19
N LYS A 381 -20.61 -16.85 -8.55
CA LYS A 381 -21.88 -17.62 -8.64
C LYS A 381 -22.66 -17.56 -7.33
N LEU A 382 -21.96 -17.76 -6.19
CA LEU A 382 -22.57 -17.70 -4.87
C LEU A 382 -23.15 -16.32 -4.58
N LEU A 383 -22.34 -15.26 -4.72
CA LEU A 383 -22.77 -13.90 -4.43
C LEU A 383 -23.84 -13.36 -5.39
N VAL A 384 -23.90 -13.85 -6.62
CA VAL A 384 -24.97 -13.50 -7.57
C VAL A 384 -26.31 -14.15 -7.16
N LYS A 385 -26.28 -15.42 -6.71
CA LYS A 385 -27.47 -16.17 -6.34
C LYS A 385 -28.00 -15.83 -4.93
N ASP A 386 -27.11 -15.55 -4.00
CA ASP A 386 -27.44 -15.30 -2.60
C ASP A 386 -27.38 -13.77 -2.29
N GLU A 387 -28.47 -13.08 -2.59
CA GLU A 387 -28.60 -11.65 -2.29
C GLU A 387 -28.57 -11.36 -0.78
N PRO A 388 -29.23 -12.12 0.12
CA PRO A 388 -29.10 -11.93 1.57
C PRO A 388 -27.65 -11.98 2.05
N LEU A 389 -26.86 -12.98 1.63
CA LEU A 389 -25.44 -13.07 1.95
C LEU A 389 -24.67 -11.84 1.46
N ARG A 390 -24.89 -11.44 0.19
CA ARG A 390 -24.24 -10.27 -0.39
C ARG A 390 -24.57 -8.99 0.39
N LYS A 391 -25.81 -8.80 0.82
CA LYS A 391 -26.22 -7.65 1.65
C LYS A 391 -25.57 -7.69 3.05
N THR A 392 -25.52 -8.85 3.67
CA THR A 392 -24.87 -9.02 4.98
C THR A 392 -23.39 -8.68 4.90
N MET A 393 -22.67 -9.24 3.92
CA MET A 393 -21.27 -8.96 3.70
C MET A 393 -21.01 -7.47 3.37
N SER A 394 -21.93 -6.82 2.65
CA SER A 394 -21.86 -5.39 2.36
C SER A 394 -21.85 -4.54 3.63
N ILE A 395 -22.74 -4.81 4.57
CA ILE A 395 -22.82 -4.12 5.87
C ILE A 395 -21.52 -4.36 6.66
N LYS A 396 -21.08 -5.60 6.73
CA LYS A 396 -19.85 -5.99 7.45
C LYS A 396 -18.60 -5.38 6.85
N ALA A 397 -18.54 -5.21 5.54
CA ALA A 397 -17.43 -4.52 4.87
C ALA A 397 -17.32 -3.06 5.33
N VAL A 398 -18.44 -2.34 5.41
CA VAL A 398 -18.48 -0.96 5.91
C VAL A 398 -18.11 -0.86 7.39
N GLU A 399 -18.55 -1.80 8.22
CA GLU A 399 -18.17 -1.86 9.63
C GLU A 399 -16.65 -2.08 9.78
N ARG A 400 -16.11 -3.08 9.08
CA ARG A 400 -14.71 -3.47 9.15
C ARG A 400 -13.75 -2.37 8.69
N VAL A 401 -14.08 -1.69 7.59
CA VAL A 401 -13.17 -0.69 6.98
C VAL A 401 -12.94 0.52 7.89
N GLN A 402 -13.83 0.81 8.83
CA GLN A 402 -13.67 1.91 9.80
C GLN A 402 -12.42 1.76 10.67
N GLU A 403 -11.93 0.53 10.87
CA GLU A 403 -10.69 0.30 11.61
C GLU A 403 -9.46 0.88 10.89
N PHE A 404 -9.57 1.10 9.57
CA PHE A 404 -8.51 1.62 8.71
C PHE A 404 -8.62 3.12 8.43
N GLU A 405 -9.49 3.88 9.12
CA GLU A 405 -9.55 5.33 9.00
C GLU A 405 -8.19 5.97 9.32
N TRP A 406 -7.76 6.91 8.47
CA TRP A 406 -6.48 7.61 8.66
C TRP A 406 -6.36 8.26 10.03
N GLU A 407 -7.46 8.84 10.54
CA GLU A 407 -7.50 9.46 11.86
C GLU A 407 -7.24 8.45 12.99
N ARG A 408 -7.89 7.28 12.96
CA ARG A 408 -7.67 6.19 13.95
C ARG A 408 -6.22 5.68 13.89
N LYS A 409 -5.69 5.55 12.69
CA LYS A 409 -4.30 5.13 12.50
C LYS A 409 -3.31 6.15 13.07
N ALA A 410 -3.54 7.44 12.84
CA ALA A 410 -2.74 8.50 13.42
C ALA A 410 -2.81 8.52 14.95
N GLN A 411 -4.01 8.33 15.53
CA GLN A 411 -4.20 8.19 16.98
C GLN A 411 -3.39 7.02 17.56
N ARG A 412 -3.38 5.84 16.87
CA ARG A 412 -2.57 4.70 17.30
C ARG A 412 -1.07 5.02 17.25
N ILE A 413 -0.59 5.67 16.17
CA ILE A 413 0.81 6.09 16.06
C ILE A 413 1.18 7.06 17.20
N VAL A 414 0.32 8.02 17.53
CA VAL A 414 0.57 8.97 18.63
C VAL A 414 0.57 8.26 19.99
N ALA A 415 -0.29 7.27 20.20
CA ALA A 415 -0.23 6.43 21.41
C ALA A 415 1.11 5.67 21.50
N ILE A 416 1.59 5.12 20.39
CA ILE A 416 2.92 4.48 20.33
C ILE A 416 4.04 5.50 20.64
N TYR A 417 3.92 6.75 20.19
CA TYR A 417 4.88 7.80 20.56
C TYR A 417 4.93 7.96 22.08
N GLN A 418 3.77 8.05 22.74
CA GLN A 418 3.69 8.18 24.20
C GLN A 418 4.34 7.00 24.91
N GLU A 419 3.96 5.77 24.50
CA GLU A 419 4.55 4.53 25.03
C GLU A 419 6.08 4.53 24.95
N LEU A 420 6.64 4.91 23.80
CA LEU A 420 8.09 4.93 23.58
C LEU A 420 8.81 6.04 24.34
N ILE A 421 8.21 7.23 24.44
CA ILE A 421 8.76 8.35 25.20
C ILE A 421 8.80 8.02 26.69
N GLU A 422 7.75 7.44 27.24
CA GLU A 422 7.67 7.00 28.63
C GLU A 422 8.70 5.92 28.95
N ALA A 423 8.79 4.88 28.09
CA ALA A 423 9.78 3.82 28.23
C ALA A 423 11.21 4.38 28.22
N LYS A 424 11.52 5.35 27.35
CA LYS A 424 12.86 5.95 27.26
C LYS A 424 13.23 6.82 28.46
N ARG A 425 12.24 7.40 29.16
CA ARG A 425 12.46 8.21 30.39
C ARG A 425 12.65 7.36 31.62
N SER A 426 12.22 6.11 31.60
CA SER A 426 12.31 5.18 32.73
C SER A 426 13.67 4.48 32.83
N PHE A 427 14.53 4.66 31.87
CA PHE A 427 15.93 4.19 31.80
C PHE A 427 16.91 5.36 31.83
#